data_29feb717a72d4a7446415e3304c54bf5
#
_entry.id   29feb717a72d4a7446415e3304c54bf5
#
_cell.length_a   1.000
_cell.length_b   1.000
_cell.length_c   1.000
_cell.angle_alpha   90.00
_cell.angle_beta   90.00
_cell.angle_gamma   90.00
#
_symmetry.space_group_name_H-M   'P 1'
#
loop_
_entity.id
_entity.type
_entity.pdbx_description
1 polymer ?
#
loop_
_entity_poly.entity_id
_entity_poly.type
_entity_poly.pdbx_seq_one_letter_code
_entity_poly.pdbx_strand_id
1 'polypeptide(L)'
;RVLFRSGLKTSFLYTLRDEMAEDPNFIEKNKADLCASLQTTIVEILLDKLVKASKEYGIRDIAIAGGVSANSGLRNGITEEGRKRGWRTFLPEFKFTTDNAAMIALAGYYRYMNGNIATLDIAPVARLEELELTVAPTAEQ
;
A
#
# COMPACT_ATOMS: atom_id res chain seq x y z
N ARG A 1 -11.16 -5.15 -7.36
CA ARG A 1 -10.27 -5.80 -8.33
C ARG A 1 -8.94 -5.07 -8.37
N VAL A 2 -7.92 -5.71 -7.83
CA VAL A 2 -6.53 -5.22 -7.78
C VAL A 2 -5.85 -5.47 -9.13
N LEU A 3 -6.32 -4.86 -10.20
CA LEU A 3 -5.89 -5.16 -11.57
C LEU A 3 -4.89 -4.15 -12.18
N PHE A 4 -4.25 -3.29 -11.36
CA PHE A 4 -3.57 -2.12 -11.93
C PHE A 4 -2.05 -2.09 -11.84
N ARG A 5 -1.40 -3.01 -11.15
CA ARG A 5 0.07 -3.03 -11.09
C ARG A 5 0.73 -3.68 -12.31
N SER A 6 0.09 -4.68 -12.91
CA SER A 6 0.70 -5.41 -14.04
C SER A 6 0.67 -4.60 -15.33
N GLY A 7 -0.39 -3.87 -15.62
CA GLY A 7 -0.53 -3.08 -16.83
C GLY A 7 0.42 -1.88 -16.90
N LEU A 8 0.57 -1.13 -15.81
CA LEU A 8 1.44 0.07 -15.79
C LEU A 8 2.91 -0.29 -15.98
N LYS A 9 3.41 -1.31 -15.26
CA LYS A 9 4.78 -1.79 -15.41
C LYS A 9 5.08 -2.21 -16.85
N THR A 10 4.19 -2.97 -17.45
CA THR A 10 4.35 -3.47 -18.83
C THR A 10 4.27 -2.34 -19.85
N SER A 11 3.31 -1.42 -19.69
CA SER A 11 3.19 -0.23 -20.56
C SER A 11 4.45 0.63 -20.50
N PHE A 12 4.94 0.93 -19.29
CA PHE A 12 6.16 1.71 -19.12
C PHE A 12 7.38 1.02 -19.74
N LEU A 13 7.49 -0.31 -19.58
CA LEU A 13 8.59 -1.09 -20.17
C LEU A 13 8.56 -1.03 -21.71
N TYR A 14 7.37 -1.14 -22.30
CA TYR A 14 7.25 -1.06 -23.77
C TYR A 14 7.57 0.35 -24.29
N THR A 15 7.08 1.40 -23.63
CA THR A 15 7.45 2.77 -23.97
C THR A 15 8.97 2.96 -23.96
N LEU A 16 9.65 2.52 -22.89
CA LEU A 16 11.11 2.62 -22.82
C LEU A 16 11.80 1.85 -23.96
N ARG A 17 11.29 0.68 -24.29
CA ARG A 17 11.86 -0.16 -25.37
C ARG A 17 11.72 0.52 -26.73
N ASP A 18 10.55 1.09 -27.00
CA ASP A 18 10.27 1.75 -28.29
C ASP A 18 11.12 3.01 -28.46
N GLU A 19 11.21 3.84 -27.43
CA GLU A 19 12.05 5.05 -27.42
C GLU A 19 13.55 4.73 -27.53
N MET A 20 14.02 3.67 -26.87
CA MET A 20 15.41 3.22 -26.98
C MET A 20 15.76 2.63 -28.35
N ALA A 21 14.79 2.18 -29.13
CA ALA A 21 15.01 1.76 -30.51
C ALA A 21 15.34 2.94 -31.42
N GLU A 22 14.83 4.13 -31.12
CA GLU A 22 15.11 5.37 -31.85
C GLU A 22 16.35 6.10 -31.30
N ASP A 23 16.50 6.18 -29.98
CA ASP A 23 17.67 6.77 -29.29
C ASP A 23 18.19 5.83 -28.19
N PRO A 24 19.30 5.09 -28.44
CA PRO A 24 19.89 4.20 -27.45
C PRO A 24 20.24 4.87 -26.10
N ASN A 25 20.43 6.20 -26.09
CA ASN A 25 20.74 6.97 -24.89
C ASN A 25 19.49 7.62 -24.26
N PHE A 26 18.29 7.29 -24.71
CA PHE A 26 17.04 7.91 -24.26
C PHE A 26 16.87 7.88 -22.74
N ILE A 27 17.11 6.74 -22.12
CA ILE A 27 16.95 6.59 -20.67
C ILE A 27 17.92 7.50 -19.91
N GLU A 28 19.19 7.52 -20.28
CA GLU A 28 20.19 8.35 -19.60
C GLU A 28 19.88 9.85 -19.74
N LYS A 29 19.42 10.27 -20.90
CA LYS A 29 19.04 11.67 -21.15
C LYS A 29 17.80 12.09 -20.37
N ASN A 30 16.82 11.20 -20.19
CA ASN A 30 15.49 11.52 -19.66
C ASN A 30 15.21 10.85 -18.30
N LYS A 31 16.20 10.29 -17.63
CA LYS A 31 16.03 9.48 -16.42
C LYS A 31 15.25 10.19 -15.31
N ALA A 32 15.56 11.46 -15.06
CA ALA A 32 14.87 12.24 -14.02
C ALA A 32 13.38 12.41 -14.34
N ASP A 33 13.06 12.76 -15.58
CA ASP A 33 11.69 12.99 -16.02
C ASP A 33 10.89 11.70 -16.08
N LEU A 34 11.51 10.62 -16.53
CA LEU A 34 10.90 9.27 -16.52
C LEU A 34 10.55 8.83 -15.10
N CYS A 35 11.47 8.99 -14.15
CA CYS A 35 11.22 8.68 -12.75
C CYS A 35 10.12 9.54 -12.14
N ALA A 36 10.14 10.85 -12.41
CA ALA A 36 9.12 11.77 -11.92
C ALA A 36 7.74 11.45 -12.50
N SER A 37 7.66 11.23 -13.81
CA SER A 37 6.42 10.87 -14.50
C SER A 37 5.81 9.56 -13.96
N LEU A 38 6.64 8.51 -13.83
CA LEU A 38 6.20 7.23 -13.30
C LEU A 38 5.70 7.37 -11.86
N GLN A 39 6.44 8.06 -11.00
CA GLN A 39 6.06 8.29 -9.60
C GLN A 39 4.74 9.06 -9.52
N THR A 40 4.60 10.15 -10.26
CA THR A 40 3.37 10.97 -10.30
C THR A 40 2.18 10.13 -10.72
N THR A 41 2.31 9.39 -11.81
CA THR A 41 1.24 8.51 -12.33
C THR A 41 0.80 7.48 -11.29
N ILE A 42 1.75 6.82 -10.60
CA ILE A 42 1.42 5.84 -9.55
C ILE A 42 0.66 6.51 -8.40
N VAL A 43 1.15 7.65 -7.94
CA VAL A 43 0.55 8.38 -6.81
C VAL A 43 -0.87 8.84 -7.17
N GLU A 44 -1.08 9.40 -8.35
CA GLU A 44 -2.39 9.85 -8.84
C GLU A 44 -3.39 8.69 -8.93
N ILE A 45 -2.99 7.55 -9.49
CA ILE A 45 -3.84 6.35 -9.56
C ILE A 45 -4.26 5.88 -8.17
N LEU A 46 -3.33 5.87 -7.21
CA LEU A 46 -3.62 5.44 -5.85
C LEU A 46 -4.55 6.41 -5.12
N LEU A 47 -4.29 7.71 -5.24
CA LEU A 47 -5.10 8.75 -4.63
C LEU A 47 -6.53 8.78 -5.21
N ASP A 48 -6.67 8.67 -6.55
CA ASP A 48 -8.00 8.62 -7.18
C ASP A 48 -8.83 7.45 -6.65
N LYS A 49 -8.24 6.26 -6.54
CA LYS A 49 -8.92 5.09 -5.96
C LYS A 49 -9.28 5.28 -4.51
N LEU A 50 -8.36 5.84 -3.72
CA LEU A 50 -8.58 6.11 -2.30
C LEU A 50 -9.73 7.11 -2.10
N VAL A 51 -9.74 8.17 -2.90
CA VAL A 51 -10.81 9.18 -2.89
C VAL A 51 -12.16 8.57 -3.25
N LYS A 52 -12.20 7.72 -4.28
CA LYS A 52 -13.43 7.02 -4.68
C LYS A 52 -13.93 6.11 -3.56
N ALA A 53 -13.05 5.29 -2.99
CA ALA A 53 -13.41 4.41 -1.88
C ALA A 53 -13.90 5.19 -0.65
N SER A 54 -13.17 6.25 -0.25
CA SER A 54 -13.58 7.12 0.87
C SER A 54 -14.98 7.69 0.67
N LYS A 55 -15.31 8.15 -0.54
CA LYS A 55 -16.64 8.69 -0.87
C LYS A 55 -17.71 7.60 -0.86
N GLU A 56 -17.43 6.46 -1.47
CA GLU A 56 -18.38 5.36 -1.62
C GLU A 56 -18.78 4.77 -0.28
N TYR A 57 -17.81 4.58 0.63
CA TYR A 57 -18.05 4.00 1.95
C TYR A 57 -18.25 5.02 3.07
N GLY A 58 -18.15 6.32 2.79
CA GLY A 58 -18.29 7.38 3.80
C GLY A 58 -17.16 7.40 4.84
N ILE A 59 -16.02 6.74 4.58
CA ILE A 59 -14.90 6.59 5.51
C ILE A 59 -13.97 7.80 5.38
N ARG A 60 -13.60 8.39 6.53
CA ARG A 60 -12.65 9.52 6.61
C ARG A 60 -11.37 9.18 7.36
N ASP A 61 -11.25 7.99 7.92
CA ASP A 61 -10.06 7.52 8.60
C ASP A 61 -9.20 6.75 7.59
N ILE A 62 -8.09 7.36 7.20
CA ILE A 62 -7.22 6.86 6.14
C ILE A 62 -5.87 6.51 6.74
N ALA A 63 -5.49 5.24 6.63
CA ALA A 63 -4.18 4.75 7.05
C ALA A 63 -3.40 4.16 5.87
N ILE A 64 -2.08 4.29 5.91
CA ILE A 64 -1.18 3.58 5.00
C ILE A 64 -0.19 2.73 5.78
N ALA A 65 0.20 1.59 5.22
CA ALA A 65 1.16 0.68 5.82
C ALA A 65 2.00 -0.02 4.73
N GLY A 66 3.03 -0.75 5.15
CA GLY A 66 3.92 -1.48 4.26
C GLY A 66 4.96 -0.61 3.56
N GLY A 67 5.88 -1.22 2.80
CA GLY A 67 7.05 -0.55 2.21
C GLY A 67 6.70 0.64 1.30
N VAL A 68 5.58 0.58 0.57
CA VAL A 68 5.14 1.69 -0.31
C VAL A 68 4.74 2.94 0.50
N SER A 69 4.38 2.78 1.77
CA SER A 69 4.08 3.91 2.66
C SER A 69 5.29 4.80 2.97
N ALA A 70 6.50 4.36 2.61
CA ALA A 70 7.72 5.18 2.68
C ALA A 70 7.83 6.19 1.52
N ASN A 71 7.04 6.04 0.45
CA ASN A 71 7.09 6.95 -0.69
C ASN A 71 6.62 8.35 -0.29
N SER A 72 7.51 9.35 -0.39
CA SER A 72 7.24 10.74 0.01
C SER A 72 6.13 11.39 -0.82
N GLY A 73 6.06 11.12 -2.11
CA GLY A 73 5.01 11.64 -2.98
C GLY A 73 3.62 11.15 -2.55
N LEU A 74 3.50 9.85 -2.24
CA LEU A 74 2.25 9.28 -1.73
C LEU A 74 1.86 9.86 -0.37
N ARG A 75 2.81 9.99 0.56
CA ARG A 75 2.57 10.59 1.89
C ARG A 75 2.06 12.02 1.78
N ASN A 76 2.73 12.83 0.97
CA ASN A 76 2.33 14.22 0.71
C ASN A 76 0.94 14.30 0.09
N GLY A 77 0.69 13.49 -0.95
CA GLY A 77 -0.61 13.43 -1.61
C GLY A 77 -1.75 13.05 -0.67
N ILE A 78 -1.57 12.04 0.20
CA ILE A 78 -2.57 11.65 1.20
C ILE A 78 -2.79 12.78 2.22
N THR A 79 -1.74 13.46 2.64
CA THR A 79 -1.84 14.59 3.58
C THR A 79 -2.62 15.75 2.98
N GLU A 80 -2.34 16.09 1.73
CA GLU A 80 -3.03 17.17 1.02
C GLU A 80 -4.50 16.84 0.75
N GLU A 81 -4.80 15.64 0.24
CA GLU A 81 -6.18 15.19 0.05
C GLU A 81 -6.92 15.08 1.38
N GLY A 82 -6.24 14.66 2.43
CA GLY A 82 -6.77 14.64 3.79
C GLY A 82 -7.22 16.03 4.26
N ARG A 83 -6.39 17.06 4.05
CA ARG A 83 -6.74 18.45 4.38
C ARG A 83 -7.95 18.94 3.58
N LYS A 84 -7.98 18.65 2.27
CA LYS A 84 -9.09 19.07 1.38
C LYS A 84 -10.41 18.40 1.72
N ARG A 85 -10.38 17.15 2.22
CA ARG A 85 -11.56 16.29 2.40
C ARG A 85 -11.96 16.09 3.86
N GLY A 86 -11.20 16.63 4.80
CA GLY A 86 -11.41 16.44 6.23
C GLY A 86 -11.14 15.00 6.67
N TRP A 87 -10.14 14.33 6.08
CA TRP A 87 -9.72 13.01 6.52
C TRP A 87 -8.83 13.09 7.76
N ARG A 88 -8.92 12.09 8.62
CA ARG A 88 -7.89 11.79 9.61
C ARG A 88 -6.89 10.83 8.97
N THR A 89 -5.65 11.28 8.82
CA THR A 89 -4.61 10.50 8.14
C THR A 89 -3.64 9.89 9.13
N PHE A 90 -3.37 8.59 9.00
CA PHE A 90 -2.46 7.82 9.85
C PHE A 90 -1.29 7.33 9.00
N LEU A 91 -0.16 8.01 9.15
CA LEU A 91 1.07 7.73 8.41
C LEU A 91 2.12 7.20 9.40
N PRO A 92 2.62 5.96 9.22
CA PRO A 92 3.62 5.41 10.14
C PRO A 92 4.94 6.17 10.05
N GLU A 93 5.72 6.17 11.12
CA GLU A 93 7.13 6.60 11.04
C GLU A 93 7.89 5.69 10.07
N PHE A 94 8.91 6.24 9.40
CA PHE A 94 9.68 5.49 8.39
C PHE A 94 10.25 4.17 8.90
N LYS A 95 10.69 4.13 10.15
CA LYS A 95 11.23 2.91 10.80
C LYS A 95 10.21 1.76 10.92
N PHE A 96 8.91 2.04 10.76
CA PHE A 96 7.82 1.06 10.84
C PHE A 96 7.17 0.78 9.48
N THR A 97 7.73 1.27 8.38
CA THR A 97 7.17 1.05 7.04
C THR A 97 7.50 -0.31 6.44
N THR A 98 8.58 -0.94 6.91
CA THR A 98 8.98 -2.30 6.53
C THR A 98 8.74 -3.28 7.68
N ASP A 99 8.87 -4.57 7.40
CA ASP A 99 8.72 -5.61 8.41
C ASP A 99 9.67 -5.37 9.59
N ASN A 100 9.12 -5.44 10.80
CA ASN A 100 9.87 -5.18 12.01
C ASN A 100 9.27 -5.94 13.21
N ALA A 101 10.10 -6.19 14.22
CA ALA A 101 9.71 -6.95 15.41
C ALA A 101 8.56 -6.30 16.20
N ALA A 102 8.46 -4.97 16.20
CA ALA A 102 7.39 -4.28 16.92
C ALA A 102 6.00 -4.59 16.36
N MET A 103 5.87 -4.79 15.03
CA MET A 103 4.61 -5.20 14.40
C MET A 103 4.16 -6.57 14.91
N ILE A 104 5.09 -7.52 14.98
CA ILE A 104 4.82 -8.89 15.46
C ILE A 104 4.49 -8.89 16.96
N ALA A 105 5.26 -8.12 17.75
CA ALA A 105 5.01 -7.98 19.18
C ALA A 105 3.62 -7.39 19.48
N LEU A 106 3.23 -6.35 18.73
CA LEU A 106 1.92 -5.72 18.89
C LEU A 106 0.77 -6.65 18.48
N ALA A 107 0.91 -7.36 17.37
CA ALA A 107 -0.06 -8.35 16.91
C ALA A 107 -0.19 -9.51 17.95
N GLY A 108 0.94 -9.98 18.50
CA GLY A 108 0.98 -10.97 19.55
C GLY A 108 0.31 -10.49 20.83
N TYR A 109 0.54 -9.24 21.24
CA TYR A 109 -0.11 -8.63 22.39
C TYR A 109 -1.63 -8.66 22.28
N TYR A 110 -2.18 -8.20 21.16
CA TYR A 110 -3.64 -8.23 20.97
C TYR A 110 -4.22 -9.64 20.91
N ARG A 111 -3.50 -10.59 20.31
CA ARG A 111 -3.91 -12.01 20.35
C ARG A 111 -3.92 -12.55 21.76
N TYR A 112 -2.90 -12.27 22.56
CA TYR A 112 -2.83 -12.64 23.96
C TYR A 112 -4.01 -12.07 24.77
N MET A 113 -4.30 -10.78 24.63
CA MET A 113 -5.42 -10.11 25.31
C MET A 113 -6.78 -10.70 24.95
N ASN A 114 -6.93 -11.24 23.74
CA ASN A 114 -8.14 -11.91 23.27
C ASN A 114 -8.16 -13.42 23.60
N GLY A 115 -7.21 -13.93 24.39
CA GLY A 115 -7.13 -15.36 24.75
C GLY A 115 -6.75 -16.27 23.58
N ASN A 116 -6.29 -15.73 22.47
CA ASN A 116 -5.95 -16.46 21.26
C ASN A 116 -4.49 -16.94 21.31
N ILE A 117 -4.27 -18.01 22.09
CA ILE A 117 -2.95 -18.59 22.34
C ILE A 117 -2.85 -19.91 21.57
N ALA A 118 -1.76 -20.06 20.83
CA ALA A 118 -1.45 -21.27 20.09
C ALA A 118 -0.88 -22.35 21.03
N THR A 119 -1.10 -23.61 20.69
CA THR A 119 -0.44 -24.76 21.33
C THR A 119 1.02 -24.90 20.87
N LEU A 120 1.85 -25.63 21.61
CA LEU A 120 3.30 -25.75 21.28
C LEU A 120 3.58 -26.67 20.07
N ASP A 121 2.59 -27.40 19.59
CA ASP A 121 2.66 -28.31 18.45
C ASP A 121 2.35 -27.66 17.09
N ILE A 122 2.04 -26.35 17.08
CA ILE A 122 1.82 -25.63 15.83
C ILE A 122 3.12 -25.55 15.02
N ALA A 123 3.07 -26.09 13.79
CA ALA A 123 4.14 -25.95 12.81
C ALA A 123 3.98 -24.64 12.02
N PRO A 124 5.08 -23.93 11.71
CA PRO A 124 5.03 -22.77 10.83
C PRO A 124 4.64 -23.17 9.41
N VAL A 125 3.77 -22.39 8.77
CA VAL A 125 3.36 -22.58 7.37
C VAL A 125 3.89 -21.45 6.51
N ALA A 126 4.50 -21.80 5.38
CA ALA A 126 5.08 -20.79 4.46
C ALA A 126 4.03 -20.02 3.67
N ARG A 127 2.84 -20.60 3.46
CA ARG A 127 1.71 -19.97 2.79
C ARG A 127 0.43 -20.38 3.52
N LEU A 128 -0.41 -19.39 3.82
CA LEU A 128 -1.80 -19.63 4.21
C LEU A 128 -2.60 -19.81 2.91
N GLU A 129 -2.92 -21.05 2.59
CA GLU A 129 -3.91 -21.36 1.55
C GLU A 129 -5.28 -21.11 2.18
N GLU A 130 -5.91 -20.00 1.78
CA GLU A 130 -7.24 -19.54 2.19
C GLU A 130 -7.47 -19.46 3.72
N LEU A 131 -7.18 -18.30 4.27
CA LEU A 131 -7.85 -17.87 5.48
C LEU A 131 -9.33 -17.64 5.13
N GLU A 132 -10.19 -18.61 5.44
CA GLU A 132 -11.58 -18.28 5.70
C GLU A 132 -11.59 -17.24 6.83
N LEU A 133 -11.76 -15.99 6.47
CA LEU A 133 -12.09 -14.93 7.39
C LEU A 133 -13.51 -15.23 7.90
N THR A 134 -13.61 -16.12 8.83
CA THR A 134 -14.80 -16.21 9.69
C THR A 134 -14.80 -14.92 10.49
N VAL A 135 -15.48 -13.91 9.95
CA VAL A 135 -15.87 -12.73 10.71
C VAL A 135 -16.78 -13.27 11.82
N ALA A 136 -16.25 -13.31 13.04
CA ALA A 136 -17.08 -13.62 14.20
C ALA A 136 -18.27 -12.66 14.17
N PRO A 137 -19.50 -13.14 14.37
CA PRO A 137 -20.66 -12.27 14.39
C PRO A 137 -20.44 -11.22 15.48
N THR A 138 -20.56 -9.95 15.11
CA THR A 138 -20.66 -8.84 16.04
C THR A 138 -21.75 -9.20 17.05
N ALA A 139 -21.36 -9.40 18.32
CA ALA A 139 -22.32 -9.52 19.39
C ALA A 139 -23.11 -8.20 19.44
N GLU A 140 -24.36 -8.26 19.06
CA GLU A 140 -25.34 -7.21 19.33
C GLU A 140 -25.45 -7.05 20.85
N GLN A 141 -25.07 -5.90 21.37
CA GLN A 141 -25.57 -5.33 22.62
C GLN A 141 -25.89 -3.85 22.41
#